data_878c330f4ce81531895ed094eee772b6
#
_entry.id   878c330f4ce81531895ed094eee772b6
#
_cell.length_a   1.000
_cell.length_b   1.000
_cell.length_c   1.000
_cell.angle_alpha   90.00
_cell.angle_beta   90.00
_cell.angle_gamma   90.00
#
_symmetry.space_group_name_H-M   'P 1'
#
loop_
_entity.id
_entity.type
_entity.pdbx_description
1 polymer ?
#
loop_
_entity_poly.entity_id
_entity_poly.type
_entity_poly.pdbx_seq_one_letter_code
_entity_poly.pdbx_strand_id
1 'polypeptide(L)'
;MTDHNLYFDYLKQRSYIAFLYRKFWLYPRLNQFLQGRTLDVGCGIGDLLACRKNTIGVDINKKMVDWCLSQGYSAELMQADKLPYFDGSYDSVIIDNVLEHIIEPQAILNEVRRVLVDNGVLIVGVPGSLGYSRDP
;
A
#
# COMPACT_ATOMS: atom_id res chain seq x y z
N MET A 1 -10.87 -1.71 -17.57
CA MET A 1 -11.37 -0.85 -16.47
C MET A 1 -11.63 -1.75 -15.28
N THR A 2 -10.74 -1.76 -14.32
CA THR A 2 -10.98 -2.51 -13.10
C THR A 2 -12.13 -1.81 -12.38
N ASP A 3 -13.22 -2.53 -12.14
CA ASP A 3 -14.33 -1.97 -11.37
C ASP A 3 -13.85 -1.84 -9.92
N HIS A 4 -13.50 -0.62 -9.52
CA HIS A 4 -13.00 -0.31 -8.17
C HIS A 4 -13.95 -0.77 -7.05
N ASN A 5 -15.22 -0.96 -7.36
CA ASN A 5 -16.22 -1.43 -6.42
C ASN A 5 -16.11 -2.94 -6.20
N LEU A 6 -15.94 -3.71 -7.29
CA LEU A 6 -15.72 -5.16 -7.21
C LEU A 6 -14.43 -5.50 -6.49
N TYR A 7 -13.37 -4.73 -6.73
CA TYR A 7 -12.09 -4.95 -6.06
C TYR A 7 -12.17 -4.67 -4.55
N PHE A 8 -12.89 -3.62 -4.14
CA PHE A 8 -13.13 -3.35 -2.72
C PHE A 8 -13.89 -4.48 -2.03
N ASP A 9 -14.97 -4.98 -2.65
CA ASP A 9 -15.78 -6.08 -2.10
C ASP A 9 -14.96 -7.38 -2.05
N TYR A 10 -14.13 -7.64 -3.06
CA TYR A 10 -13.18 -8.77 -3.07
C TYR A 10 -12.21 -8.70 -1.89
N LEU A 11 -11.58 -7.56 -1.64
CA LEU A 11 -10.65 -7.40 -0.53
C LEU A 11 -11.32 -7.60 0.84
N LYS A 12 -12.56 -7.14 1.00
CA LYS A 12 -13.34 -7.36 2.23
C LYS A 12 -13.69 -8.83 2.47
N GLN A 13 -13.91 -9.58 1.41
CA GLN A 13 -14.22 -11.02 1.47
C GLN A 13 -12.94 -11.89 1.53
N ARG A 14 -11.78 -11.27 1.45
CA ARG A 14 -10.50 -11.98 1.49
C ARG A 14 -10.41 -12.90 2.70
N SER A 15 -9.86 -14.10 2.47
CA SER A 15 -9.70 -15.12 3.49
C SER A 15 -9.02 -14.58 4.76
N TYR A 16 -9.61 -14.85 5.90
CA TYR A 16 -9.05 -14.55 7.22
C TYR A 16 -7.65 -15.18 7.39
N ILE A 17 -7.41 -16.33 6.76
CA ILE A 17 -6.10 -17.00 6.74
C ILE A 17 -5.07 -16.13 6.03
N ALA A 18 -5.41 -15.49 4.91
CA ALA A 18 -4.50 -14.58 4.20
C ALA A 18 -4.14 -13.36 5.05
N PHE A 19 -5.10 -12.83 5.81
CA PHE A 19 -4.83 -11.73 6.76
C PHE A 19 -3.90 -12.19 7.90
N LEU A 20 -4.13 -13.37 8.48
CA LEU A 20 -3.25 -13.92 9.53
C LEU A 20 -1.83 -14.17 9.02
N TYR A 21 -1.68 -14.68 7.80
CA TYR A 21 -0.37 -14.84 7.14
C TYR A 21 0.36 -13.49 7.05
N ARG A 22 -0.32 -12.43 6.57
CA ARG A 22 0.27 -11.09 6.47
C ARG A 22 0.66 -10.56 7.84
N LYS A 23 -0.24 -10.64 8.82
CA LYS A 23 -0.05 -10.11 10.16
C LYS A 23 1.08 -10.79 10.93
N PHE A 24 1.16 -12.14 10.88
CA PHE A 24 2.06 -12.91 11.73
C PHE A 24 3.34 -13.36 11.03
N TRP A 25 3.37 -13.36 9.71
CA TRP A 25 4.54 -13.82 8.96
C TRP A 25 5.15 -12.72 8.08
N LEU A 26 4.37 -12.09 7.21
CA LEU A 26 4.87 -11.14 6.22
C LEU A 26 5.26 -9.80 6.86
N TYR A 27 4.34 -9.15 7.55
CA TYR A 27 4.58 -7.81 8.10
C TYR A 27 5.67 -7.76 9.17
N PRO A 28 5.82 -8.73 10.11
CA PRO A 28 6.96 -8.73 11.00
C PRO A 28 8.31 -8.76 10.28
N ARG A 29 8.39 -9.45 9.13
CA ARG A 29 9.60 -9.46 8.31
C ARG A 29 9.84 -8.13 7.59
N LEU A 30 8.80 -7.55 7.01
CA LEU A 30 8.89 -6.24 6.37
C LEU A 30 9.25 -5.14 7.38
N ASN A 31 8.70 -5.21 8.58
CA ASN A 31 8.97 -4.24 9.65
C ASN A 31 10.44 -4.15 10.06
N GLN A 32 11.24 -5.19 9.82
CA GLN A 32 12.69 -5.13 10.07
C GLN A 32 13.41 -4.13 9.15
N PHE A 33 12.84 -3.85 7.99
CA PHE A 33 13.41 -2.96 6.98
C PHE A 33 12.74 -1.59 6.97
N LEU A 34 11.50 -1.48 7.43
CA LEU A 34 10.78 -0.21 7.50
C LEU A 34 11.28 0.64 8.66
N GLN A 35 11.53 1.90 8.37
CA GLN A 35 12.05 2.87 9.33
C GLN A 35 11.05 4.01 9.51
N GLY A 36 10.99 4.58 10.70
CA GLY A 36 10.32 5.83 11.01
C GLY A 36 8.91 5.98 10.45
N ARG A 37 8.63 7.14 9.87
CA ARG A 37 7.36 7.46 9.25
C ARG A 37 7.24 6.76 7.90
N THR A 38 6.24 5.91 7.79
CA THR A 38 6.04 5.04 6.63
C THR A 38 4.80 5.43 5.82
N LEU A 39 4.93 5.41 4.49
CA LEU A 39 3.84 5.57 3.54
C LEU A 39 3.52 4.23 2.87
N ASP A 40 2.26 3.83 2.92
CA ASP A 40 1.74 2.64 2.22
C ASP A 40 0.99 3.10 0.95
N VAL A 41 1.60 2.92 -0.21
CA VAL A 41 1.05 3.33 -1.51
C VAL A 41 0.18 2.20 -2.06
N GLY A 42 -1.10 2.49 -2.27
CA GLY A 42 -2.09 1.48 -2.60
C GLY A 42 -2.49 0.66 -1.36
N CYS A 43 -2.83 1.35 -0.27
CA CYS A 43 -3.05 0.74 1.04
C CYS A 43 -4.26 -0.20 1.10
N GLY A 44 -5.15 -0.17 0.11
CA GLY A 44 -6.34 -1.01 0.07
C GLY A 44 -7.19 -0.85 1.33
N ILE A 45 -7.58 -1.96 1.94
CA ILE A 45 -8.37 -1.98 3.18
C ILE A 45 -7.54 -1.76 4.46
N GLY A 46 -6.25 -1.43 4.34
CA GLY A 46 -5.41 -1.00 5.45
C GLY A 46 -4.80 -2.11 6.29
N ASP A 47 -4.49 -3.25 5.73
CA ASP A 47 -3.88 -4.36 6.48
C ASP A 47 -2.57 -3.97 7.17
N LEU A 48 -1.69 -3.26 6.47
CA LEU A 48 -0.44 -2.78 7.04
C LEU A 48 -0.71 -1.69 8.09
N LEU A 49 -1.67 -0.80 7.83
CA LEU A 49 -2.06 0.26 8.76
C LEU A 49 -2.54 -0.31 10.10
N ALA A 50 -3.23 -1.45 10.07
CA ALA A 50 -3.65 -2.17 11.28
C ALA A 50 -2.49 -2.77 12.07
N CYS A 51 -1.37 -3.07 11.42
CA CYS A 51 -0.25 -3.83 11.99
C CYS A 51 0.96 -2.95 12.34
N ARG A 52 1.04 -1.72 11.81
CA ARG A 52 2.18 -0.83 12.01
C ARG A 52 1.73 0.58 12.37
N LYS A 53 2.15 1.05 13.53
CA LYS A 53 1.99 2.45 13.93
C LYS A 53 2.88 3.38 13.06
N ASN A 54 2.57 4.68 13.07
CA ASN A 54 3.30 5.69 12.31
C ASN A 54 3.32 5.40 10.79
N THR A 55 2.23 4.83 10.28
CA THR A 55 2.03 4.52 8.88
C THR A 55 0.79 5.24 8.38
N ILE A 56 0.91 5.87 7.21
CA ILE A 56 -0.18 6.53 6.51
C ILE A 56 -0.39 5.80 5.20
N GLY A 57 -1.64 5.51 4.85
CA GLY A 57 -2.00 4.91 3.59
C GLY A 57 -2.45 5.93 2.55
N VAL A 58 -2.19 5.65 1.29
CA VAL A 58 -2.82 6.35 0.17
C VAL A 58 -3.39 5.33 -0.81
N ASP A 59 -4.52 5.69 -1.40
CA ASP A 59 -5.16 4.88 -2.44
C ASP A 59 -5.87 5.79 -3.44
N ILE A 60 -5.97 5.35 -4.69
CA ILE A 60 -6.76 6.03 -5.73
C ILE A 60 -8.27 5.78 -5.57
N ASN A 61 -8.63 4.74 -4.84
CA ASN A 61 -10.01 4.33 -4.63
C ASN A 61 -10.56 4.98 -3.34
N LYS A 62 -11.48 5.92 -3.52
CA LYS A 62 -12.11 6.62 -2.39
C LYS A 62 -12.76 5.67 -1.38
N LYS A 63 -13.34 4.55 -1.80
CA LYS A 63 -13.97 3.57 -0.89
C LYS A 63 -12.94 2.90 0.03
N MET A 64 -11.72 2.65 -0.47
CA MET A 64 -10.63 2.13 0.34
C MET A 64 -10.22 3.14 1.41
N VAL A 65 -10.05 4.39 1.02
CA VAL A 65 -9.71 5.48 1.93
C VAL A 65 -10.80 5.65 2.99
N ASP A 66 -12.07 5.75 2.59
CA ASP A 66 -13.21 5.91 3.51
C ASP A 66 -13.29 4.72 4.48
N TRP A 67 -13.05 3.50 4.00
CA TRP A 67 -12.98 2.32 4.85
C TRP A 67 -11.85 2.42 5.89
N CYS A 68 -10.63 2.74 5.46
CA CYS A 68 -9.49 2.91 6.37
C CYS A 68 -9.79 3.95 7.46
N LEU A 69 -10.33 5.10 7.07
CA LEU A 69 -10.73 6.16 8.01
C LEU A 69 -11.80 5.67 8.99
N SER A 70 -12.77 4.89 8.54
CA SER A 70 -13.81 4.31 9.41
C SER A 70 -13.25 3.32 10.44
N GLN A 71 -12.11 2.70 10.14
CA GLN A 71 -11.39 1.81 11.05
C GLN A 71 -10.44 2.58 12.01
N GLY A 72 -10.37 3.90 11.89
CA GLY A 72 -9.48 4.73 12.71
C GLY A 72 -8.04 4.80 12.17
N TYR A 73 -7.79 4.35 10.94
CA TYR A 73 -6.47 4.44 10.31
C TYR A 73 -6.29 5.79 9.62
N SER A 74 -5.05 6.23 9.47
CA SER A 74 -4.70 7.42 8.69
C SER A 74 -4.57 7.04 7.22
N ALA A 75 -5.44 7.58 6.37
CA ALA A 75 -5.41 7.34 4.94
C ALA A 75 -5.86 8.58 4.17
N GLU A 76 -5.34 8.77 2.97
CA GLU A 76 -5.66 9.88 2.08
C GLU A 76 -5.86 9.40 0.64
N LEU A 77 -6.69 10.14 -0.09
CA LEU A 77 -6.89 9.90 -1.51
C LEU A 77 -5.70 10.44 -2.30
N MET A 78 -5.17 9.64 -3.22
CA MET A 78 -4.11 10.06 -4.14
C MET A 78 -4.60 10.11 -5.59
N GLN A 79 -3.89 10.84 -6.43
CA GLN A 79 -3.99 10.71 -7.88
C GLN A 79 -3.09 9.54 -8.34
N ALA A 80 -3.37 8.99 -9.53
CA ALA A 80 -2.65 7.81 -10.02
C ALA A 80 -1.13 8.00 -10.13
N ASP A 81 -0.69 9.22 -10.37
CA ASP A 81 0.69 9.58 -10.65
C ASP A 81 1.27 10.63 -9.68
N LYS A 82 0.54 10.99 -8.63
CA LYS A 82 0.95 12.05 -7.71
C LYS A 82 0.60 11.76 -6.25
N LEU A 83 1.59 11.92 -5.39
CA LEU A 83 1.44 11.79 -3.94
C LEU A 83 1.17 13.17 -3.30
N PRO A 84 0.19 13.29 -2.39
CA PRO A 84 -0.21 14.56 -1.79
C PRO A 84 0.71 15.00 -0.63
N TYR A 85 2.03 14.82 -0.78
CA TYR A 85 3.01 15.11 0.26
C TYR A 85 4.17 15.93 -0.27
N PHE A 86 4.86 16.64 0.65
CA PHE A 86 6.08 17.37 0.35
C PHE A 86 7.27 16.44 0.16
N ASP A 87 8.33 16.96 -0.47
CA ASP A 87 9.60 16.28 -0.63
C ASP A 87 10.17 15.84 0.73
N GLY A 88 10.71 14.63 0.79
CA GLY A 88 11.36 14.14 2.02
C GLY A 88 10.45 14.00 3.23
N SER A 89 9.17 13.66 3.03
CA SER A 89 8.17 13.53 4.11
C SER A 89 8.20 12.18 4.82
N TYR A 90 8.81 11.16 4.22
CA TYR A 90 8.76 9.79 4.71
C TYR A 90 10.13 9.14 4.79
N ASP A 91 10.36 8.36 5.84
CA ASP A 91 11.57 7.55 6.04
C ASP A 91 11.50 6.25 5.27
N SER A 92 10.31 5.73 5.08
CA SER A 92 10.06 4.50 4.32
C SER A 92 8.80 4.61 3.47
N VAL A 93 8.81 3.95 2.31
CA VAL A 93 7.64 3.74 1.47
C VAL A 93 7.52 2.26 1.16
N ILE A 94 6.30 1.74 1.19
CA ILE A 94 5.98 0.39 0.72
C ILE A 94 4.96 0.48 -0.41
N ILE A 95 5.18 -0.32 -1.45
CA ILE A 95 4.26 -0.55 -2.56
C ILE A 95 4.09 -2.06 -2.71
N ASP A 96 2.98 -2.59 -2.25
CA ASP A 96 2.74 -4.04 -2.24
C ASP A 96 1.53 -4.40 -3.09
N ASN A 97 1.74 -5.23 -4.11
CA ASN A 97 0.71 -5.66 -5.06
C ASN A 97 -0.02 -4.49 -5.76
N VAL A 98 0.72 -3.50 -6.24
CA VAL A 98 0.19 -2.33 -6.94
C VAL A 98 0.84 -2.12 -8.30
N LEU A 99 2.17 -2.28 -8.39
CA LEU A 99 2.91 -1.95 -9.62
C LEU A 99 2.51 -2.81 -10.82
N GLU A 100 2.08 -4.04 -10.60
CA GLU A 100 1.59 -4.94 -11.63
C GLU A 100 0.31 -4.45 -12.32
N HIS A 101 -0.43 -3.55 -11.69
CA HIS A 101 -1.64 -2.94 -12.23
C HIS A 101 -1.41 -1.59 -12.93
N ILE A 102 -0.17 -1.07 -12.91
CA ILE A 102 0.19 0.22 -13.47
C ILE A 102 0.95 0.01 -14.78
N ILE A 103 0.42 0.57 -15.87
CA ILE A 103 1.03 0.45 -17.22
C ILE A 103 2.37 1.19 -17.28
N GLU A 104 2.43 2.39 -16.72
CA GLU A 104 3.63 3.23 -16.67
C GLU A 104 4.00 3.59 -15.24
N PRO A 105 4.74 2.71 -14.53
CA PRO A 105 5.03 2.93 -13.12
C PRO A 105 6.04 4.02 -12.84
N GLN A 106 6.71 4.55 -13.87
CA GLN A 106 7.79 5.53 -13.68
C GLN A 106 7.31 6.80 -12.98
N ALA A 107 6.11 7.29 -13.27
CA ALA A 107 5.58 8.51 -12.66
C ALA A 107 5.40 8.34 -11.14
N ILE A 108 4.78 7.25 -10.70
CA ILE A 108 4.59 6.98 -9.26
C ILE A 108 5.93 6.67 -8.56
N LEU A 109 6.87 6.00 -9.22
CA LEU A 109 8.20 5.76 -8.66
C LEU A 109 9.01 7.05 -8.49
N ASN A 110 8.88 8.01 -9.41
CA ASN A 110 9.48 9.34 -9.26
C ASN A 110 8.88 10.10 -8.06
N GLU A 111 7.57 10.02 -7.86
CA GLU A 111 6.90 10.60 -6.70
C GLU A 111 7.35 9.92 -5.39
N VAL A 112 7.46 8.60 -5.39
CA VAL A 112 8.00 7.86 -4.23
C VAL A 112 9.42 8.34 -3.89
N ARG A 113 10.28 8.46 -4.89
CA ARG A 113 11.64 9.01 -4.69
C ARG A 113 11.59 10.43 -4.13
N ARG A 114 10.67 11.27 -4.60
CA ARG A 114 10.53 12.65 -4.15
C ARG A 114 10.12 12.75 -2.68
N VAL A 115 9.15 11.92 -2.25
CA VAL A 115 8.63 11.96 -0.87
C VAL A 115 9.52 11.25 0.14
N LEU A 116 10.43 10.38 -0.30
CA LEU A 116 11.42 9.73 0.56
C LEU A 116 12.52 10.71 0.98
N VAL A 117 12.93 10.61 2.23
CA VAL A 117 14.16 11.26 2.73
C VAL A 117 15.39 10.65 2.05
N ASP A 118 16.53 11.36 2.10
CA ASP A 118 17.81 10.79 1.69
C ASP A 118 18.12 9.54 2.54
N ASN A 119 18.57 8.47 1.87
CA ASN A 119 18.75 7.15 2.48
C ASN A 119 17.47 6.50 3.03
N GLY A 120 16.29 6.98 2.61
CA GLY A 120 15.02 6.34 2.89
C GLY A 120 14.91 4.94 2.26
N VAL A 121 13.98 4.15 2.76
CA VAL A 121 13.77 2.75 2.33
C VAL A 121 12.53 2.65 1.46
N LEU A 122 12.66 2.01 0.31
CA LEU A 122 11.53 1.57 -0.53
C LEU A 122 11.44 0.04 -0.50
N ILE A 123 10.27 -0.48 -0.15
CA ILE A 123 9.95 -1.89 -0.30
C ILE A 123 8.90 -2.03 -1.41
N VAL A 124 9.18 -2.91 -2.36
CA VAL A 124 8.24 -3.25 -3.43
C VAL A 124 7.90 -4.73 -3.35
N GLY A 125 6.61 -5.03 -3.22
CA GLY A 125 6.07 -6.37 -3.30
C GLY A 125 5.33 -6.56 -4.63
N VAL A 126 5.62 -7.66 -5.32
CA VAL A 126 4.89 -8.09 -6.53
C VAL A 126 4.55 -9.56 -6.41
N PRO A 127 3.44 -10.03 -7.02
CA PRO A 127 3.10 -11.45 -7.01
C PRO A 127 4.20 -12.29 -7.67
N GLY A 128 4.59 -13.38 -7.02
CA GLY A 128 5.44 -14.39 -7.64
C GLY A 128 4.68 -15.20 -8.70
N SER A 129 5.41 -15.99 -9.50
CA SER A 129 4.83 -16.81 -10.59
C SER A 129 3.68 -17.73 -10.15
N LEU A 130 3.66 -18.16 -8.90
CA LEU A 130 2.58 -18.96 -8.32
C LEU A 130 1.35 -18.13 -7.90
N GLY A 131 1.50 -16.82 -7.73
CA GLY A 131 0.42 -15.89 -7.40
C GLY A 131 -0.35 -15.40 -8.62
N TYR A 132 0.31 -15.33 -9.77
CA TYR A 132 -0.26 -14.77 -11.01
C TYR A 132 -1.50 -15.51 -11.53
N SER A 133 -1.66 -16.78 -11.19
CA SER A 133 -2.80 -17.59 -11.63
C SER A 133 -4.06 -17.42 -10.75
N ARG A 134 -4.01 -16.60 -9.70
CA ARG A 134 -5.09 -16.44 -8.72
C ARG A 134 -5.58 -14.99 -8.55
N ASP A 135 -4.98 -14.06 -9.25
CA ASP A 135 -5.42 -12.67 -9.26
C ASP A 135 -6.46 -12.48 -10.37
N PRO A 136 -7.67 -12.01 -10.07
CA PRO A 136 -8.73 -11.80 -11.06
C PRO A 136 -8.42 -10.66 -12.03
#